data_260a000a350b79b29fefdf2f21ed75d7
#
_entry.id   260a000a350b79b29fefdf2f21ed75d7
#
_cell.length_a   1.000
_cell.length_b   1.000
_cell.length_c   1.000
_cell.angle_alpha   90.00
_cell.angle_beta   90.00
_cell.angle_gamma   90.00
#
_symmetry.space_group_name_H-M   'P 1'
#
loop_
_entity.id
_entity.type
_entity.pdbx_description
1 polymer ?
#
loop_
_entity_poly.entity_id
_entity_poly.type
_entity_poly.pdbx_seq_one_letter_code
_entity_poly.pdbx_strand_id
1 'polypeptide(L)'
;MPASPQELDRITARTLAHYDESAESFWEGTRDHDVRQNIAALLRHLQGAGPFAILDLGCGPGRDLATFAGLGHEAIGVDGSARFAAMARAHSGCEVWQQNLLALDLPDARFDGVFANAVLFHVPGTELPRVLLELRTALKRGGVLFSSNPRGDGEEGWHGGRYGVYHDLAAWRRLLAAAGFVELEHYYRPEGLPREQQPWLASVWRRRDEPLR
;
A
#
# COMPACT_ATOMS: atom_id res chain seq x y z
N MET A 1 5.82 -7.35 -23.44
CA MET A 1 6.63 -8.48 -22.90
C MET A 1 6.87 -8.20 -21.43
N PRO A 2 6.93 -9.21 -20.54
CA PRO A 2 7.26 -8.97 -19.14
C PRO A 2 8.64 -8.30 -19.04
N ALA A 3 8.82 -7.42 -18.06
CA ALA A 3 10.10 -6.79 -17.80
C ALA A 3 11.15 -7.83 -17.40
N SER A 4 12.41 -7.65 -17.85
CA SER A 4 13.50 -8.53 -17.43
C SER A 4 13.84 -8.29 -15.96
N PRO A 5 14.49 -9.27 -15.26
CA PRO A 5 14.95 -9.05 -13.89
C PRO A 5 15.82 -7.80 -13.74
N GLN A 6 16.71 -7.53 -14.68
CA GLN A 6 17.55 -6.32 -14.67
C GLN A 6 16.74 -5.03 -14.83
N GLU A 7 15.65 -5.08 -15.62
CA GLU A 7 14.75 -3.94 -15.75
C GLU A 7 13.98 -3.69 -14.45
N LEU A 8 13.50 -4.74 -13.79
CA LEU A 8 12.83 -4.64 -12.48
C LEU A 8 13.76 -4.08 -11.41
N ASP A 9 15.02 -4.53 -11.37
CA ASP A 9 16.02 -4.00 -10.45
C ASP A 9 16.29 -2.52 -10.71
N ARG A 10 16.38 -2.11 -11.99
CA ARG A 10 16.58 -0.71 -12.37
C ARG A 10 15.38 0.17 -11.96
N ILE A 11 14.15 -0.30 -12.19
CA ILE A 11 12.93 0.38 -11.80
C ILE A 11 12.91 0.61 -10.30
N THR A 12 13.17 -0.44 -9.53
CA THR A 12 13.20 -0.38 -8.07
C THR A 12 14.27 0.56 -7.56
N ALA A 13 15.52 0.35 -7.97
CA ALA A 13 16.66 1.12 -7.49
C ALA A 13 16.47 2.63 -7.74
N ARG A 14 16.00 3.01 -8.93
CA ARG A 14 15.78 4.41 -9.28
C ARG A 14 14.59 5.02 -8.52
N THR A 15 13.49 4.26 -8.32
CA THR A 15 12.34 4.74 -7.56
C THR A 15 12.70 4.95 -6.09
N LEU A 16 13.44 4.01 -5.49
CA LEU A 16 13.90 4.13 -4.10
C LEU A 16 14.91 5.28 -3.93
N ALA A 17 15.86 5.44 -4.86
CA ALA A 17 16.80 6.55 -4.84
C ALA A 17 16.10 7.92 -4.85
N HIS A 18 15.04 8.07 -5.66
CA HIS A 18 14.22 9.29 -5.69
C HIS A 18 13.61 9.60 -4.32
N TYR A 19 13.10 8.60 -3.62
CA TYR A 19 12.53 8.76 -2.27
C TYR A 19 13.60 9.00 -1.21
N ASP A 20 14.75 8.33 -1.30
CA ASP A 20 15.88 8.57 -0.41
C ASP A 20 16.40 10.01 -0.53
N GLU A 21 16.54 10.52 -1.75
CA GLU A 21 17.00 11.89 -2.03
C GLU A 21 16.01 12.97 -1.57
N SER A 22 14.71 12.68 -1.62
CA SER A 22 13.64 13.64 -1.29
C SER A 22 13.01 13.45 0.09
N ALA A 23 13.59 12.63 0.96
CA ALA A 23 12.91 12.14 2.17
C ALA A 23 12.40 13.25 3.09
N GLU A 24 13.21 14.26 3.36
CA GLU A 24 12.84 15.38 4.24
C GLU A 24 11.74 16.24 3.62
N SER A 25 11.90 16.63 2.35
CA SER A 25 10.91 17.45 1.65
C SER A 25 9.59 16.69 1.46
N PHE A 26 9.66 15.36 1.25
CA PHE A 26 8.47 14.51 1.23
C PHE A 26 7.74 14.53 2.59
N TRP A 27 8.49 14.39 3.69
CA TRP A 27 7.91 14.47 5.04
C TRP A 27 7.24 15.83 5.29
N GLU A 28 7.94 16.92 5.01
CA GLU A 28 7.39 18.27 5.17
C GLU A 28 6.13 18.50 4.36
N GLY A 29 6.08 17.96 3.13
CA GLY A 29 4.92 18.08 2.23
C GLY A 29 3.76 17.16 2.55
N THR A 30 3.95 16.10 3.37
CA THR A 30 2.92 15.07 3.56
C THR A 30 2.50 14.81 5.00
N ARG A 31 3.29 15.24 5.98
CA ARG A 31 3.03 14.97 7.42
C ARG A 31 1.65 15.42 7.90
N ASP A 32 1.13 16.51 7.34
CA ASP A 32 -0.13 17.11 7.73
C ASP A 32 -1.32 16.72 6.81
N HIS A 33 -1.09 15.79 5.87
CA HIS A 33 -2.18 15.32 5.00
C HIS A 33 -3.23 14.56 5.81
N ASP A 34 -4.50 14.92 5.63
CA ASP A 34 -5.61 14.23 6.27
C ASP A 34 -5.89 12.89 5.58
N VAL A 35 -5.57 11.80 6.28
CA VAL A 35 -5.80 10.41 5.84
C VAL A 35 -6.78 9.67 6.75
N ARG A 36 -7.46 10.38 7.66
CA ARG A 36 -8.40 9.76 8.62
C ARG A 36 -9.48 8.93 7.93
N GLN A 37 -9.97 9.37 6.76
CA GLN A 37 -10.92 8.61 5.97
C GLN A 37 -10.35 7.24 5.55
N ASN A 38 -9.08 7.20 5.11
CA ASN A 38 -8.42 5.97 4.68
C ASN A 38 -8.20 5.00 5.84
N ILE A 39 -7.73 5.51 6.98
CA ILE A 39 -7.54 4.72 8.21
C ILE A 39 -8.87 4.17 8.70
N ALA A 40 -9.90 5.00 8.79
CA ALA A 40 -11.24 4.58 9.17
C ALA A 40 -11.83 3.55 8.21
N ALA A 41 -11.52 3.65 6.89
CA ALA A 41 -11.96 2.68 5.90
C ALA A 41 -11.38 1.28 6.14
N LEU A 42 -10.10 1.17 6.51
CA LEU A 42 -9.53 -0.11 6.92
C LEU A 42 -10.19 -0.62 8.21
N LEU A 43 -10.16 0.19 9.27
CA LEU A 43 -10.52 -0.24 10.63
C LEU A 43 -11.97 -0.70 10.75
N ARG A 44 -12.94 -0.03 10.08
CA ARG A 44 -14.36 -0.42 10.14
C ARG A 44 -14.67 -1.77 9.54
N HIS A 45 -13.77 -2.32 8.72
CA HIS A 45 -13.94 -3.62 8.08
C HIS A 45 -13.16 -4.74 8.77
N LEU A 46 -12.30 -4.44 9.74
CA LEU A 46 -11.65 -5.47 10.55
C LEU A 46 -12.68 -6.19 11.44
N GLN A 47 -12.50 -7.48 11.62
CA GLN A 47 -13.43 -8.33 12.37
C GLN A 47 -12.92 -8.59 13.79
N GLY A 48 -13.82 -8.59 14.75
CA GLY A 48 -13.51 -8.83 16.17
C GLY A 48 -13.24 -7.54 16.94
N ALA A 49 -12.71 -7.70 18.14
CA ALA A 49 -12.26 -6.60 18.99
C ALA A 49 -10.73 -6.50 18.90
N GLY A 50 -10.20 -5.28 18.73
CA GLY A 50 -8.75 -5.06 18.75
C GLY A 50 -8.08 -5.41 20.09
N PRO A 51 -6.78 -5.27 20.23
CA PRO A 51 -5.88 -4.69 19.24
C PRO A 51 -5.70 -5.55 17.98
N PHE A 52 -5.58 -4.92 16.81
CA PHE A 52 -5.36 -5.58 15.53
C PHE A 52 -3.89 -5.54 15.15
N ALA A 53 -3.40 -6.60 14.48
CA ALA A 53 -2.11 -6.62 13.83
C ALA A 53 -2.24 -5.98 12.43
N ILE A 54 -1.59 -4.83 12.21
CA ILE A 54 -1.69 -4.04 10.98
C ILE A 54 -0.32 -3.89 10.34
N LEU A 55 -0.23 -4.23 9.05
CA LEU A 55 0.92 -3.92 8.21
C LEU A 55 0.68 -2.60 7.49
N ASP A 56 1.55 -1.60 7.71
CA ASP A 56 1.61 -0.38 6.92
C ASP A 56 2.63 -0.57 5.80
N LEU A 57 2.15 -0.92 4.60
CA LEU A 57 2.96 -1.21 3.43
C LEU A 57 3.31 0.08 2.69
N GLY A 58 4.60 0.34 2.50
CA GLY A 58 5.09 1.61 2.01
C GLY A 58 4.84 2.72 3.03
N CYS A 59 5.22 2.46 4.28
CA CYS A 59 4.90 3.34 5.42
C CYS A 59 5.54 4.74 5.33
N GLY A 60 6.47 4.95 4.37
CA GLY A 60 7.17 6.20 4.22
C GLY A 60 7.83 6.65 5.53
N PRO A 61 7.79 7.94 5.89
CA PRO A 61 8.33 8.44 7.16
C PRO A 61 7.54 8.06 8.43
N GLY A 62 6.46 7.24 8.32
CA GLY A 62 5.80 6.63 9.47
C GLY A 62 4.60 7.38 10.05
N ARG A 63 3.99 8.34 9.33
CA ARG A 63 2.81 9.09 9.78
C ARG A 63 1.62 8.16 10.10
N ASP A 64 1.26 7.30 9.14
CA ASP A 64 0.11 6.41 9.26
C ASP A 64 0.39 5.29 10.27
N LEU A 65 1.63 4.79 10.27
CA LEU A 65 2.13 3.81 11.24
C LEU A 65 2.00 4.32 12.69
N ALA A 66 2.42 5.57 12.96
CA ALA A 66 2.28 6.21 14.26
C ALA A 66 0.81 6.37 14.67
N THR A 67 -0.07 6.63 13.70
CA THR A 67 -1.51 6.74 13.96
C THR A 67 -2.11 5.41 14.40
N PHE A 68 -1.78 4.30 13.72
CA PHE A 68 -2.25 2.96 14.13
C PHE A 68 -1.74 2.58 15.52
N ALA A 69 -0.47 2.83 15.81
CA ALA A 69 0.10 2.59 17.14
C ALA A 69 -0.58 3.45 18.23
N GLY A 70 -0.83 4.73 17.93
CA GLY A 70 -1.54 5.65 18.83
C GLY A 70 -3.00 5.25 19.10
N LEU A 71 -3.63 4.51 18.18
CA LEU A 71 -4.95 3.89 18.37
C LEU A 71 -4.90 2.56 19.16
N GLY A 72 -3.70 2.12 19.58
CA GLY A 72 -3.51 0.92 20.38
C GLY A 72 -3.42 -0.38 19.57
N HIS A 73 -3.18 -0.30 18.26
CA HIS A 73 -2.97 -1.47 17.40
C HIS A 73 -1.51 -1.90 17.38
N GLU A 74 -1.26 -3.18 17.08
CA GLU A 74 0.07 -3.70 16.79
C GLU A 74 0.42 -3.36 15.34
N ALA A 75 1.15 -2.28 15.12
CA ALA A 75 1.48 -1.77 13.81
C ALA A 75 2.95 -2.08 13.45
N ILE A 76 3.15 -2.64 12.25
CA ILE A 76 4.47 -2.91 11.67
C ILE A 76 4.54 -2.17 10.33
N GLY A 77 5.63 -1.44 10.10
CA GLY A 77 5.88 -0.76 8.84
C GLY A 77 6.74 -1.58 7.89
N VAL A 78 6.51 -1.42 6.59
CA VAL A 78 7.43 -1.88 5.52
C VAL A 78 7.70 -0.74 4.57
N ASP A 79 8.97 -0.46 4.29
CA ASP A 79 9.36 0.49 3.24
C ASP A 79 10.69 0.06 2.60
N GLY A 80 10.83 0.30 1.28
CA GLY A 80 12.05 -0.01 0.54
C GLY A 80 13.15 1.03 0.71
N SER A 81 12.79 2.30 0.99
CA SER A 81 13.73 3.38 1.23
C SER A 81 14.38 3.23 2.59
N ALA A 82 15.71 3.21 2.64
CA ALA A 82 16.44 3.12 3.90
C ALA A 82 16.21 4.37 4.76
N ARG A 83 16.11 5.55 4.14
CA ARG A 83 15.83 6.80 4.85
C ARG A 83 14.43 6.82 5.42
N PHE A 84 13.41 6.45 4.65
CA PHE A 84 12.05 6.36 5.17
C PHE A 84 11.93 5.35 6.30
N ALA A 85 12.51 4.17 6.16
CA ALA A 85 12.50 3.17 7.23
C ALA A 85 13.14 3.68 8.52
N ALA A 86 14.25 4.43 8.43
CA ALA A 86 14.89 5.05 9.59
C ALA A 86 14.00 6.15 10.21
N MET A 87 13.41 7.04 9.38
CA MET A 87 12.49 8.09 9.83
C MET A 87 11.25 7.50 10.48
N ALA A 88 10.67 6.44 9.88
CA ALA A 88 9.48 5.78 10.41
C ALA A 88 9.72 5.16 11.79
N ARG A 89 10.86 4.49 12.01
CA ARG A 89 11.25 3.97 13.33
C ARG A 89 11.38 5.09 14.35
N ALA A 90 12.05 6.19 13.98
CA ALA A 90 12.26 7.33 14.88
C ALA A 90 10.96 8.04 15.22
N HIS A 91 10.04 8.20 14.25
CA HIS A 91 8.79 8.93 14.42
C HIS A 91 7.72 8.12 15.14
N SER A 92 7.53 6.86 14.77
CA SER A 92 6.44 6.02 15.28
C SER A 92 6.82 5.21 16.52
N GLY A 93 8.10 4.91 16.72
CA GLY A 93 8.56 3.94 17.71
C GLY A 93 8.20 2.48 17.38
N CYS A 94 7.59 2.21 16.22
CA CYS A 94 7.20 0.88 15.80
C CYS A 94 8.34 0.11 15.14
N GLU A 95 8.15 -1.21 15.02
CA GLU A 95 8.99 -2.05 14.18
C GLU A 95 8.79 -1.68 12.70
N VAL A 96 9.89 -1.56 11.96
CA VAL A 96 9.86 -1.27 10.52
C VAL A 96 10.86 -2.18 9.80
N TRP A 97 10.36 -2.95 8.84
CA TRP A 97 11.17 -3.80 7.98
C TRP A 97 11.55 -3.05 6.71
N GLN A 98 12.83 -3.01 6.40
CA GLN A 98 13.30 -2.46 5.14
C GLN A 98 13.23 -3.55 4.07
N GLN A 99 12.18 -3.53 3.24
CA GLN A 99 11.95 -4.53 2.19
C GLN A 99 11.48 -3.88 0.89
N ASN A 100 11.96 -4.44 -0.23
CA ASN A 100 11.49 -4.08 -1.56
C ASN A 100 10.13 -4.73 -1.85
N LEU A 101 9.18 -3.98 -2.44
CA LEU A 101 7.88 -4.50 -2.86
C LEU A 101 7.96 -5.69 -3.83
N LEU A 102 9.04 -5.79 -4.60
CA LEU A 102 9.28 -6.91 -5.51
C LEU A 102 9.99 -8.11 -4.86
N ALA A 103 10.30 -8.03 -3.56
CA ALA A 103 10.96 -9.09 -2.79
C ALA A 103 10.50 -9.01 -1.33
N LEU A 104 9.18 -9.13 -1.12
CA LEU A 104 8.59 -9.13 0.22
C LEU A 104 8.86 -10.48 0.89
N ASP A 105 9.25 -10.43 2.15
CA ASP A 105 9.37 -11.57 3.07
C ASP A 105 8.44 -11.33 4.26
N LEU A 106 7.17 -11.64 4.07
CA LEU A 106 6.10 -11.40 5.04
C LEU A 106 5.68 -12.73 5.68
N PRO A 107 5.48 -12.77 7.00
CA PRO A 107 4.98 -13.97 7.67
C PRO A 107 3.53 -14.27 7.24
N ASP A 108 3.23 -15.55 7.04
CA ASP A 108 1.91 -16.04 6.67
C ASP A 108 0.87 -15.77 7.76
N ALA A 109 -0.33 -15.38 7.37
CA ALA A 109 -1.50 -15.21 8.23
C ALA A 109 -1.22 -14.42 9.52
N ARG A 110 -0.38 -13.39 9.43
CA ARG A 110 0.06 -12.56 10.56
C ARG A 110 -0.87 -11.37 10.82
N PHE A 111 -1.39 -10.74 9.75
CA PHE A 111 -2.03 -9.44 9.84
C PHE A 111 -3.55 -9.53 9.73
N ASP A 112 -4.26 -8.76 10.55
CA ASP A 112 -5.70 -8.54 10.45
C ASP A 112 -5.99 -7.55 9.31
N GLY A 113 -5.10 -6.57 9.11
CA GLY A 113 -5.18 -5.57 8.07
C GLY A 113 -3.84 -5.27 7.41
N VAL A 114 -3.88 -5.00 6.11
CA VAL A 114 -2.78 -4.40 5.34
C VAL A 114 -3.25 -3.03 4.86
N PHE A 115 -2.49 -2.01 5.19
CA PHE A 115 -2.73 -0.63 4.77
C PHE A 115 -1.69 -0.25 3.71
N ALA A 116 -2.13 -0.14 2.45
CA ALA A 116 -1.28 0.18 1.30
C ALA A 116 -1.68 1.56 0.73
N ASN A 117 -1.34 2.60 1.46
CA ASN A 117 -1.72 3.98 1.11
C ASN A 117 -0.67 4.62 0.21
N ALA A 118 -0.97 4.81 -1.06
CA ALA A 118 -0.11 5.43 -2.07
C ALA A 118 1.20 4.66 -2.34
N VAL A 119 1.14 3.34 -2.46
CA VAL A 119 2.34 2.50 -2.64
C VAL A 119 2.22 1.48 -3.76
N LEU A 120 1.11 0.76 -3.91
CA LEU A 120 0.99 -0.37 -4.86
C LEU A 120 1.11 0.06 -6.33
N PHE A 121 0.86 1.32 -6.65
CA PHE A 121 1.06 1.83 -8.01
C PHE A 121 2.54 1.87 -8.44
N HIS A 122 3.50 1.71 -7.51
CA HIS A 122 4.92 1.60 -7.84
C HIS A 122 5.34 0.19 -8.29
N VAL A 123 4.47 -0.80 -8.11
CA VAL A 123 4.71 -2.16 -8.56
C VAL A 123 4.45 -2.24 -10.06
N PRO A 124 5.43 -2.69 -10.90
CA PRO A 124 5.20 -2.93 -12.32
C PRO A 124 3.99 -3.82 -12.56
N GLY A 125 3.20 -3.53 -13.59
CA GLY A 125 1.93 -4.22 -13.84
C GLY A 125 2.08 -5.73 -13.99
N THR A 126 3.22 -6.22 -14.50
CA THR A 126 3.54 -7.64 -14.61
C THR A 126 3.78 -8.34 -13.28
N GLU A 127 4.25 -7.60 -12.26
CA GLU A 127 4.57 -8.11 -10.93
C GLU A 127 3.43 -7.95 -9.92
N LEU A 128 2.51 -7.02 -10.19
CA LEU A 128 1.42 -6.70 -9.27
C LEU A 128 0.57 -7.93 -8.88
N PRO A 129 0.22 -8.88 -9.78
CA PRO A 129 -0.50 -10.09 -9.38
C PRO A 129 0.24 -10.92 -8.33
N ARG A 130 1.57 -11.08 -8.46
CA ARG A 130 2.40 -11.81 -7.50
C ARG A 130 2.43 -11.10 -6.14
N VAL A 131 2.67 -9.78 -6.13
CA VAL A 131 2.67 -8.97 -4.90
C VAL A 131 1.32 -9.05 -4.18
N LEU A 132 0.21 -8.98 -4.90
CA LEU A 132 -1.13 -9.11 -4.32
C LEU A 132 -1.35 -10.50 -3.68
N LEU A 133 -0.79 -11.57 -4.26
CA LEU A 133 -0.84 -12.91 -3.66
C LEU A 133 0.01 -13.01 -2.39
N GLU A 134 1.17 -12.39 -2.33
CA GLU A 134 2.01 -12.31 -1.12
C GLU A 134 1.27 -11.57 0.00
N LEU A 135 0.65 -10.41 -0.30
CA LEU A 135 -0.18 -9.68 0.67
C LEU A 135 -1.38 -10.50 1.14
N ARG A 136 -2.02 -11.25 0.21
CA ARG A 136 -3.11 -12.16 0.58
C ARG A 136 -2.63 -13.26 1.54
N THR A 137 -1.44 -13.80 1.32
CA THR A 137 -0.86 -14.84 2.18
C THR A 137 -0.53 -14.30 3.56
N ALA A 138 0.00 -13.09 3.66
CA ALA A 138 0.33 -12.43 4.92
C ALA A 138 -0.90 -12.03 5.76
N LEU A 139 -2.06 -11.81 5.11
CA LEU A 139 -3.31 -11.55 5.82
C LEU A 139 -3.86 -12.83 6.47
N LYS A 140 -4.44 -12.72 7.66
CA LYS A 140 -5.26 -13.76 8.29
C LYS A 140 -6.49 -14.07 7.42
N ARG A 141 -7.16 -15.19 7.69
CA ARG A 141 -8.47 -15.49 7.06
C ARG A 141 -9.46 -14.37 7.39
N GLY A 142 -10.18 -13.91 6.37
CA GLY A 142 -11.08 -12.75 6.52
C GLY A 142 -10.39 -11.42 6.73
N GLY A 143 -9.06 -11.37 6.70
CA GLY A 143 -8.28 -10.13 6.82
C GLY A 143 -8.53 -9.16 5.67
N VAL A 144 -8.18 -7.90 5.87
CA VAL A 144 -8.59 -6.78 5.00
C VAL A 144 -7.37 -6.08 4.42
N LEU A 145 -7.40 -5.85 3.11
CA LEU A 145 -6.47 -4.98 2.39
C LEU A 145 -7.15 -3.64 2.09
N PHE A 146 -6.56 -2.56 2.54
CA PHE A 146 -6.83 -1.21 2.05
C PHE A 146 -5.80 -0.81 1.02
N SER A 147 -6.22 -0.18 -0.07
CA SER A 147 -5.31 0.46 -1.02
C SER A 147 -5.82 1.82 -1.48
N SER A 148 -4.91 2.77 -1.67
CA SER A 148 -5.18 4.06 -2.31
C SER A 148 -4.11 4.33 -3.34
N ASN A 149 -4.50 4.51 -4.60
CA ASN A 149 -3.57 4.69 -5.72
C ASN A 149 -4.03 5.86 -6.61
N PRO A 150 -3.10 6.55 -7.29
CA PRO A 150 -3.48 7.41 -8.40
C PRO A 150 -4.25 6.61 -9.43
N ARG A 151 -5.35 7.17 -9.94
CA ARG A 151 -6.11 6.52 -11.00
C ARG A 151 -5.71 7.03 -12.38
N GLY A 152 -5.80 6.16 -13.36
CA GLY A 152 -5.57 6.45 -14.77
C GLY A 152 -6.16 5.35 -15.65
N ASP A 153 -5.85 5.37 -16.93
CA ASP A 153 -6.38 4.44 -17.93
C ASP A 153 -5.37 3.32 -18.27
N GLY A 154 -4.50 2.96 -17.30
CA GLY A 154 -3.50 1.91 -17.45
C GLY A 154 -2.12 2.44 -17.90
N GLU A 155 -1.86 3.74 -17.74
CA GLU A 155 -0.54 4.29 -18.01
C GLU A 155 0.50 3.65 -17.10
N GLU A 156 1.56 3.13 -17.70
CA GLU A 156 2.70 2.53 -17.01
C GLU A 156 4.00 3.18 -17.46
N GLY A 157 4.81 3.64 -16.51
CA GLY A 157 6.09 4.26 -16.83
C GLY A 157 6.63 5.20 -15.75
N TRP A 158 7.52 6.10 -16.17
CA TRP A 158 8.20 7.04 -15.29
C TRP A 158 7.42 8.36 -15.14
N HIS A 159 7.11 8.71 -13.90
CA HIS A 159 6.38 9.92 -13.53
C HIS A 159 7.19 10.70 -12.48
N GLY A 160 7.78 11.82 -12.87
CA GLY A 160 8.53 12.68 -11.94
C GLY A 160 9.66 11.97 -11.19
N GLY A 161 10.40 11.07 -11.86
CA GLY A 161 11.50 10.31 -11.26
C GLY A 161 11.13 8.98 -10.62
N ARG A 162 9.85 8.66 -10.48
CA ARG A 162 9.30 7.42 -9.91
C ARG A 162 8.60 6.59 -10.98
N TYR A 163 8.71 5.28 -10.88
CA TYR A 163 7.91 4.38 -11.71
C TYR A 163 6.50 4.24 -11.14
N GLY A 164 5.50 4.15 -12.01
CA GLY A 164 4.13 3.97 -11.58
C GLY A 164 3.24 3.37 -12.65
N VAL A 165 2.19 2.67 -12.19
CA VAL A 165 1.11 2.12 -13.02
C VAL A 165 -0.21 2.66 -12.48
N TYR A 166 -0.97 3.37 -13.31
CA TYR A 166 -2.21 4.03 -12.92
C TYR A 166 -3.40 3.28 -13.48
N HIS A 167 -4.09 2.52 -12.64
CA HIS A 167 -5.25 1.72 -13.02
C HIS A 167 -6.56 2.49 -12.85
N ASP A 168 -7.52 2.21 -13.73
CA ASP A 168 -8.92 2.52 -13.46
C ASP A 168 -9.54 1.52 -12.45
N LEU A 169 -10.74 1.80 -11.99
CA LEU A 169 -11.46 0.93 -11.05
C LEU A 169 -11.73 -0.46 -11.64
N ALA A 170 -12.03 -0.56 -12.93
CA ALA A 170 -12.37 -1.84 -13.56
C ALA A 170 -11.16 -2.76 -13.65
N ALA A 171 -9.98 -2.22 -14.03
CA ALA A 171 -8.72 -2.95 -14.04
C ALA A 171 -8.31 -3.37 -12.62
N TRP A 172 -8.41 -2.44 -11.66
CA TRP A 172 -8.10 -2.70 -10.25
C TRP A 172 -8.96 -3.83 -9.67
N ARG A 173 -10.27 -3.81 -9.94
CA ARG A 173 -11.20 -4.90 -9.57
C ARG A 173 -10.81 -6.25 -10.13
N ARG A 174 -10.41 -6.31 -11.40
CA ARG A 174 -9.96 -7.56 -12.03
C ARG A 174 -8.73 -8.13 -11.36
N LEU A 175 -7.74 -7.29 -11.06
CA LEU A 175 -6.49 -7.68 -10.40
C LEU A 175 -6.75 -8.23 -8.99
N LEU A 176 -7.51 -7.51 -8.17
CA LEU A 176 -7.82 -7.92 -6.81
C LEU A 176 -8.69 -9.19 -6.77
N ALA A 177 -9.70 -9.29 -7.65
CA ALA A 177 -10.53 -10.48 -7.75
C ALA A 177 -9.72 -11.72 -8.16
N ALA A 178 -8.81 -11.57 -9.14
CA ALA A 178 -7.90 -12.64 -9.56
C ALA A 178 -6.94 -13.07 -8.44
N ALA A 179 -6.50 -12.13 -7.60
CA ALA A 179 -5.69 -12.42 -6.41
C ALA A 179 -6.50 -12.98 -5.22
N GLY A 180 -7.81 -13.22 -5.38
CA GLY A 180 -8.65 -13.83 -4.36
C GLY A 180 -9.16 -12.88 -3.29
N PHE A 181 -9.39 -11.62 -3.66
CA PHE A 181 -10.05 -10.64 -2.82
C PHE A 181 -11.50 -10.37 -3.24
N VAL A 182 -12.32 -9.91 -2.29
CA VAL A 182 -13.68 -9.42 -2.51
C VAL A 182 -13.75 -7.96 -2.12
N GLU A 183 -14.28 -7.12 -3.00
CA GLU A 183 -14.47 -5.70 -2.72
C GLU A 183 -15.50 -5.51 -1.60
N LEU A 184 -15.16 -4.64 -0.64
CA LEU A 184 -16.04 -4.20 0.43
C LEU A 184 -16.57 -2.79 0.14
N GLU A 185 -15.68 -1.89 -0.28
CA GLU A 185 -16.04 -0.54 -0.68
C GLU A 185 -14.95 0.08 -1.57
N HIS A 186 -15.31 1.16 -2.25
CA HIS A 186 -14.35 2.07 -2.89
C HIS A 186 -14.88 3.50 -2.87
N TYR A 187 -13.97 4.44 -2.94
CA TYR A 187 -14.28 5.87 -3.06
C TYR A 187 -13.15 6.61 -3.75
N TYR A 188 -13.42 7.85 -4.10
CA TYR A 188 -12.44 8.70 -4.77
C TYR A 188 -12.11 9.91 -3.92
N ARG A 189 -10.88 10.41 -4.05
CA ARG A 189 -10.39 11.52 -3.25
C ARG A 189 -9.77 12.63 -4.13
N PRO A 190 -9.80 13.89 -3.66
CA PRO A 190 -10.48 14.39 -2.45
C PRO A 190 -12.00 14.22 -2.49
N GLU A 191 -12.62 14.04 -1.32
CA GLU A 191 -14.09 13.92 -1.21
C GLU A 191 -14.78 15.25 -1.52
N GLY A 192 -16.03 15.20 -2.02
CA GLY A 192 -16.85 16.38 -2.29
C GLY A 192 -16.51 17.14 -3.57
N LEU A 193 -15.50 16.73 -4.32
CA LEU A 193 -15.14 17.33 -5.61
C LEU A 193 -15.74 16.53 -6.80
N PRO A 194 -15.90 17.16 -7.98
CA PRO A 194 -16.22 16.45 -9.22
C PRO A 194 -15.19 15.35 -9.52
N ARG A 195 -15.62 14.28 -10.23
CA ARG A 195 -14.79 13.11 -10.53
C ARG A 195 -13.46 13.45 -11.20
N GLU A 196 -13.44 14.43 -12.07
CA GLU A 196 -12.26 14.90 -12.80
C GLU A 196 -11.20 15.48 -11.87
N GLN A 197 -11.62 15.97 -10.70
CA GLN A 197 -10.76 16.54 -9.66
C GLN A 197 -10.45 15.55 -8.53
N GLN A 198 -10.81 14.27 -8.69
CA GLN A 198 -10.56 13.19 -7.75
C GLN A 198 -9.54 12.19 -8.34
N PRO A 199 -8.24 12.52 -8.34
CA PRO A 199 -7.22 11.69 -8.98
C PRO A 199 -6.87 10.40 -8.22
N TRP A 200 -7.41 10.19 -7.01
CA TRP A 200 -7.12 9.03 -6.19
C TRP A 200 -8.29 8.07 -6.12
N LEU A 201 -8.01 6.79 -6.32
CA LEU A 201 -8.92 5.67 -6.08
C LEU A 201 -8.51 4.97 -4.79
N ALA A 202 -9.37 5.04 -3.78
CA ALA A 202 -9.24 4.27 -2.55
C ALA A 202 -10.22 3.09 -2.57
N SER A 203 -9.81 1.94 -2.03
CA SER A 203 -10.62 0.73 -2.03
C SER A 203 -10.26 -0.21 -0.88
N VAL A 204 -11.24 -0.97 -0.41
CA VAL A 204 -11.11 -1.92 0.70
C VAL A 204 -11.57 -3.29 0.24
N TRP A 205 -10.77 -4.30 0.56
CA TRP A 205 -10.91 -5.64 0.04
C TRP A 205 -10.75 -6.68 1.15
N ARG A 206 -11.59 -7.72 1.15
CA ARG A 206 -11.47 -8.84 2.09
C ARG A 206 -10.80 -10.02 1.41
N ARG A 207 -9.83 -10.65 2.08
CA ARG A 207 -9.29 -11.94 1.68
C ARG A 207 -10.40 -12.98 1.64
N ARG A 208 -10.58 -13.67 0.48
CA ARG A 208 -11.42 -14.86 0.39
C ARG A 208 -10.79 -16.00 1.18
N ASP A 209 -11.62 -16.75 1.90
CA ASP A 209 -11.18 -17.91 2.66
C ASP A 209 -11.00 -19.15 1.78
N GLU A 210 -11.67 -19.19 0.63
CA GLU A 210 -11.56 -20.30 -0.32
C GLU A 210 -10.21 -20.28 -1.06
N PRO A 211 -9.65 -21.47 -1.39
CA PRO A 211 -8.45 -21.55 -2.21
C PRO A 211 -8.73 -20.95 -3.60
N LEU A 212 -7.73 -20.33 -4.20
CA LEU A 212 -7.77 -19.93 -5.61
C LEU A 212 -7.89 -21.20 -6.48
N ARG A 213 -8.90 -21.26 -7.34
CA ARG A 213 -9.10 -22.37 -8.28
C ARG A 213 -8.19 -22.24 -9.48
#